data_73ff055ae99952ab401a960dd3ac5d48
#
_entry.id   73ff055ae99952ab401a960dd3ac5d48
#
_cell.length_a   1.000
_cell.length_b   1.000
_cell.length_c   1.000
_cell.angle_alpha   90.00
_cell.angle_beta   90.00
_cell.angle_gamma   90.00
#
_symmetry.space_group_name_H-M   'P 1'
#
loop_
_entity.id
_entity.type
_entity.pdbx_description
1 polymer ?
#
loop_
_entity_poly.entity_id
_entity_poly.type
_entity_poly.pdbx_seq_one_letter_code
_entity_poly.pdbx_strand_id
1 'polypeptide(L)'
;MAIVSMRDITVQYGKNTVIDGLSLDVDQGENLAIVGPSSCGKTTLMRALCGFIKISRGEILIKDTLVSSPSRRVMIAPEKRNIGVVFQDYAVWPHLTVYENIVYPLKKRKVPKEEAKERALAAMAQVKMQDFAERLPSQLSGGQQQRVALARALVSSSELIVLDEPITNLDAKLREEMAYEIRNLQETIGVTVIYITHDQETAMTISDRMVIMDRRGAIRQLGTPEDIWNHPNDREVYAFLGVSNFLPVTNEKGSLHLVSTSGKRKLENLEVDIPHEFGSNLLLASRPTNIRVSPLSDSSIGIEGTVERVTYLGHQFDYFVNVGGHTVRVQEDSLEAFGRGVPAEGSPCAVEFLSPAVYEADPRDPVFDL
;
A
#
# COMPACT_ATOMS: atom_id res chain seq x y z
N MET A 1 2.94 -22.62 2.55
CA MET A 1 1.75 -23.24 3.22
C MET A 1 1.01 -22.13 3.95
N ALA A 2 -0.29 -21.98 3.67
CA ALA A 2 -1.05 -20.86 4.24
C ALA A 2 -1.17 -20.96 5.78
N ILE A 3 -0.75 -19.90 6.49
CA ILE A 3 -0.97 -19.76 7.94
C ILE A 3 -2.34 -19.15 8.24
N VAL A 4 -2.87 -18.33 7.33
CA VAL A 4 -4.22 -17.77 7.39
C VAL A 4 -4.93 -18.10 6.10
N SER A 5 -6.15 -18.66 6.19
CA SER A 5 -7.07 -18.80 5.06
C SER A 5 -8.40 -18.13 5.38
N MET A 6 -8.76 -17.14 4.60
CA MET A 6 -10.06 -16.50 4.61
C MET A 6 -10.83 -16.92 3.36
N ARG A 7 -12.02 -17.47 3.51
CA ARG A 7 -12.82 -18.02 2.41
C ARG A 7 -14.20 -17.43 2.41
N ASP A 8 -14.54 -16.72 1.33
CA ASP A 8 -15.86 -16.13 1.10
C ASP A 8 -16.36 -15.28 2.27
N ILE A 9 -15.47 -14.44 2.84
CA ILE A 9 -15.73 -13.64 4.04
C ILE A 9 -16.67 -12.50 3.73
N THR A 10 -17.79 -12.44 4.44
CA THR A 10 -18.69 -11.27 4.44
C THR A 10 -18.80 -10.70 5.84
N VAL A 11 -18.65 -9.38 5.96
CA VAL A 11 -18.78 -8.64 7.22
C VAL A 11 -19.79 -7.52 7.04
N GLN A 12 -20.77 -7.47 7.97
CA GLN A 12 -21.87 -6.51 7.94
C GLN A 12 -22.02 -5.81 9.29
N TYR A 13 -22.33 -4.51 9.25
CA TYR A 13 -22.75 -3.70 10.39
C TYR A 13 -24.21 -3.26 10.15
N GLY A 14 -25.13 -3.95 10.82
CA GLY A 14 -26.56 -3.77 10.57
C GLY A 14 -26.93 -4.15 9.13
N LYS A 15 -27.34 -3.17 8.33
CA LYS A 15 -27.68 -3.36 6.91
C LYS A 15 -26.52 -3.03 5.96
N ASN A 16 -25.42 -2.49 6.48
CA ASN A 16 -24.29 -2.07 5.66
C ASN A 16 -23.27 -3.22 5.53
N THR A 17 -23.04 -3.71 4.32
CA THR A 17 -21.99 -4.68 4.01
C THR A 17 -20.70 -3.93 3.73
N VAL A 18 -19.66 -4.21 4.52
CA VAL A 18 -18.34 -3.59 4.41
C VAL A 18 -17.38 -4.47 3.64
N ILE A 19 -17.50 -5.78 3.79
CA ILE A 19 -16.72 -6.78 3.05
C ILE A 19 -17.72 -7.79 2.51
N ASP A 20 -17.63 -8.14 1.24
CA ASP A 20 -18.53 -9.10 0.60
C ASP A 20 -17.76 -10.14 -0.21
N GLY A 21 -17.80 -11.37 0.26
CA GLY A 21 -17.23 -12.53 -0.44
C GLY A 21 -15.71 -12.54 -0.59
N LEU A 22 -14.97 -11.87 0.31
CA LEU A 22 -13.51 -11.77 0.22
C LEU A 22 -12.85 -13.13 0.52
N SER A 23 -11.91 -13.55 -0.34
CA SER A 23 -11.04 -14.71 -0.12
C SER A 23 -9.58 -14.28 -0.20
N LEU A 24 -8.77 -14.74 0.77
CA LEU A 24 -7.35 -14.39 0.87
C LEU A 24 -6.60 -15.46 1.66
N ASP A 25 -5.50 -15.92 1.10
CA ASP A 25 -4.54 -16.79 1.79
C ASP A 25 -3.25 -16.01 2.07
N VAL A 26 -2.69 -16.24 3.27
CA VAL A 26 -1.41 -15.67 3.72
C VAL A 26 -0.47 -16.83 4.02
N ASP A 27 0.70 -16.83 3.42
CA ASP A 27 1.67 -17.89 3.61
C ASP A 27 2.49 -17.72 4.90
N GLN A 28 3.00 -18.83 5.42
CA GLN A 28 3.82 -18.81 6.63
C GLN A 28 5.16 -18.10 6.34
N GLY A 29 5.56 -17.19 7.21
CA GLY A 29 6.78 -16.41 7.10
C GLY A 29 6.69 -15.23 6.11
N GLU A 30 5.53 -15.02 5.47
CA GLU A 30 5.29 -13.93 4.53
C GLU A 30 4.99 -12.62 5.25
N ASN A 31 5.42 -11.52 4.65
CA ASN A 31 4.98 -10.18 4.99
C ASN A 31 3.95 -9.71 3.94
N LEU A 32 2.67 -9.76 4.29
CA LEU A 32 1.57 -9.35 3.42
C LEU A 32 1.09 -7.95 3.79
N ALA A 33 1.19 -6.99 2.87
CA ALA A 33 0.58 -5.68 3.04
C ALA A 33 -0.85 -5.66 2.50
N ILE A 34 -1.79 -5.09 3.27
CA ILE A 34 -3.16 -4.83 2.83
C ILE A 34 -3.33 -3.32 2.73
N VAL A 35 -3.46 -2.82 1.51
CA VAL A 35 -3.57 -1.40 1.21
C VAL A 35 -4.89 -1.07 0.50
N GLY A 36 -5.30 0.17 0.59
CA GLY A 36 -6.53 0.65 -0.03
C GLY A 36 -6.96 1.99 0.54
N PRO A 37 -7.93 2.67 -0.07
CA PRO A 37 -8.42 3.96 0.41
C PRO A 37 -8.96 3.88 1.84
N SER A 38 -9.04 5.03 2.52
CA SER A 38 -9.65 5.10 3.84
C SER A 38 -11.09 4.57 3.80
N SER A 39 -11.48 3.86 4.86
CA SER A 39 -12.83 3.27 5.01
C SER A 39 -13.19 2.14 4.03
N CYS A 40 -12.23 1.56 3.29
CA CYS A 40 -12.49 0.43 2.39
C CYS A 40 -12.66 -0.93 3.10
N GLY A 41 -12.50 -0.99 4.43
CA GLY A 41 -12.71 -2.23 5.19
C GLY A 41 -11.45 -2.93 5.71
N LYS A 42 -10.24 -2.40 5.52
CA LYS A 42 -8.98 -3.01 6.00
C LYS A 42 -9.00 -3.34 7.50
N THR A 43 -9.28 -2.35 8.33
CA THR A 43 -9.41 -2.54 9.79
C THR A 43 -10.56 -3.49 10.15
N THR A 44 -11.63 -3.52 9.35
CA THR A 44 -12.74 -4.47 9.53
C THR A 44 -12.27 -5.91 9.25
N LEU A 45 -11.49 -6.12 8.18
CA LEU A 45 -10.91 -7.42 7.85
C LEU A 45 -9.98 -7.89 8.97
N MET A 46 -9.10 -7.02 9.45
CA MET A 46 -8.22 -7.30 10.59
C MET A 46 -9.02 -7.68 11.84
N ARG A 47 -10.04 -6.90 12.19
CA ARG A 47 -10.88 -7.18 13.36
C ARG A 47 -11.59 -8.52 13.26
N ALA A 48 -12.03 -8.91 12.05
CA ALA A 48 -12.63 -10.23 11.80
C ALA A 48 -11.60 -11.36 11.98
N LEU A 49 -10.38 -11.21 11.41
CA LEU A 49 -9.28 -12.15 11.56
C LEU A 49 -8.89 -12.32 13.04
N CYS A 50 -8.72 -11.21 13.75
CA CYS A 50 -8.35 -11.23 15.17
C CYS A 50 -9.49 -11.67 16.11
N GLY A 51 -10.73 -11.78 15.61
CA GLY A 51 -11.88 -12.22 16.40
C GLY A 51 -12.55 -11.13 17.24
N PHE A 52 -12.27 -9.86 16.97
CA PHE A 52 -12.94 -8.73 17.63
C PHE A 52 -14.37 -8.51 17.10
N ILE A 53 -14.64 -8.95 15.88
CA ILE A 53 -15.98 -8.90 15.26
C ILE A 53 -16.33 -10.24 14.64
N LYS A 54 -17.64 -10.49 14.52
CA LYS A 54 -18.18 -11.68 13.86
C LYS A 54 -18.27 -11.43 12.36
N ILE A 55 -17.95 -12.46 11.57
CA ILE A 55 -18.28 -12.50 10.15
C ILE A 55 -19.75 -12.93 9.97
N SER A 56 -20.39 -12.46 8.90
CA SER A 56 -21.77 -12.82 8.56
C SER A 56 -21.83 -14.08 7.70
N ARG A 57 -20.80 -14.32 6.87
CA ARG A 57 -20.65 -15.48 5.98
C ARG A 57 -19.17 -15.84 5.85
N GLY A 58 -18.91 -17.06 5.42
CA GLY A 58 -17.56 -17.57 5.12
C GLY A 58 -16.89 -18.25 6.30
N GLU A 59 -15.60 -18.49 6.15
CA GLU A 59 -14.78 -19.19 7.12
C GLU A 59 -13.40 -18.55 7.25
N ILE A 60 -12.87 -18.48 8.46
CA ILE A 60 -11.48 -18.09 8.74
C ILE A 60 -10.79 -19.27 9.41
N LEU A 61 -9.67 -19.67 8.84
CA LEU A 61 -8.77 -20.66 9.42
C LEU A 61 -7.43 -20.01 9.76
N ILE A 62 -6.83 -20.44 10.88
CA ILE A 62 -5.46 -20.10 11.27
C ILE A 62 -4.76 -21.42 11.49
N LYS A 63 -3.73 -21.74 10.70
CA LYS A 63 -3.08 -23.07 10.66
C LYS A 63 -4.19 -24.11 10.58
N ASP A 64 -4.76 -24.58 9.79
CA ASP A 64 -5.82 -25.61 9.71
C ASP A 64 -6.92 -25.59 10.79
N THR A 65 -6.81 -24.68 11.78
CA THR A 65 -7.81 -24.53 12.84
C THR A 65 -8.89 -23.53 12.42
N LEU A 66 -10.14 -23.97 12.34
CA LEU A 66 -11.28 -23.12 12.05
C LEU A 66 -11.55 -22.18 13.25
N VAL A 67 -11.36 -20.89 13.07
CA VAL A 67 -11.50 -19.86 14.13
C VAL A 67 -12.78 -19.03 14.02
N SER A 68 -13.37 -18.94 12.81
CA SER A 68 -14.66 -18.29 12.59
C SER A 68 -15.43 -19.00 11.49
N SER A 69 -16.69 -19.37 11.75
CA SER A 69 -17.64 -19.87 10.75
C SER A 69 -19.07 -19.74 11.30
N PRO A 70 -19.89 -18.84 10.77
CA PRO A 70 -21.29 -18.71 11.18
C PRO A 70 -22.10 -19.97 10.91
N SER A 71 -21.87 -20.66 9.78
CA SER A 71 -22.57 -21.87 9.39
C SER A 71 -22.30 -23.02 10.34
N ARG A 72 -21.09 -23.11 10.90
CA ARG A 72 -20.70 -24.11 11.90
C ARG A 72 -20.81 -23.63 13.34
N ARG A 73 -21.30 -22.39 13.56
CA ARG A 73 -21.42 -21.75 14.88
C ARG A 73 -20.07 -21.67 15.62
N VAL A 74 -18.97 -21.50 14.89
CA VAL A 74 -17.62 -21.38 15.44
C VAL A 74 -17.27 -19.91 15.55
N MET A 75 -16.82 -19.48 16.74
CA MET A 75 -16.24 -18.16 16.98
C MET A 75 -15.24 -18.30 18.14
N ILE A 76 -13.97 -18.46 17.80
CA ILE A 76 -12.88 -18.51 18.78
C ILE A 76 -12.57 -17.09 19.25
N ALA A 77 -12.51 -16.89 20.56
CA ALA A 77 -12.22 -15.60 21.18
C ALA A 77 -10.80 -15.11 20.82
N PRO A 78 -10.56 -13.79 20.75
CA PRO A 78 -9.28 -13.19 20.32
C PRO A 78 -8.06 -13.76 21.04
N GLU A 79 -8.13 -13.89 22.36
CA GLU A 79 -7.03 -14.35 23.21
C GLU A 79 -6.62 -15.82 22.96
N LYS A 80 -7.47 -16.59 22.26
CA LYS A 80 -7.22 -18.00 21.89
C LYS A 80 -6.78 -18.19 20.46
N ARG A 81 -6.74 -17.11 19.65
CA ARG A 81 -6.34 -17.20 18.23
C ARG A 81 -4.83 -17.19 18.01
N ASN A 82 -4.06 -16.92 19.07
CA ASN A 82 -2.60 -16.86 19.02
C ASN A 82 -2.07 -15.87 17.96
N ILE A 83 -2.66 -14.69 17.89
CA ILE A 83 -2.25 -13.59 17.03
C ILE A 83 -1.65 -12.49 17.90
N GLY A 84 -0.48 -11.96 17.53
CA GLY A 84 0.05 -10.71 18.06
C GLY A 84 -0.60 -9.53 17.32
N VAL A 85 -1.06 -8.50 18.04
CA VAL A 85 -1.71 -7.35 17.41
C VAL A 85 -1.05 -6.06 17.87
N VAL A 86 -0.71 -5.19 16.92
CA VAL A 86 -0.32 -3.80 17.15
C VAL A 86 -1.41 -2.90 16.57
N PHE A 87 -2.00 -2.06 17.40
CA PHE A 87 -3.01 -1.08 17.00
C PHE A 87 -2.37 0.25 16.62
N GLN A 88 -3.09 1.08 15.90
CA GLN A 88 -2.66 2.39 15.40
C GLN A 88 -2.19 3.35 16.52
N ASP A 89 -2.81 3.29 17.70
CA ASP A 89 -2.46 4.08 18.88
C ASP A 89 -1.49 3.36 19.83
N TYR A 90 -0.84 2.27 19.34
CA TYR A 90 0.06 1.38 20.08
C TYR A 90 -0.58 0.69 21.30
N ALA A 91 -1.60 1.24 21.87
CA ALA A 91 -2.33 0.74 23.05
C ALA A 91 -1.39 0.28 24.20
N VAL A 92 -0.32 1.03 24.47
CA VAL A 92 0.56 0.77 25.61
C VAL A 92 -0.09 1.25 26.89
N TRP A 93 -0.01 0.46 27.96
CA TRP A 93 -0.58 0.83 29.26
C TRP A 93 0.30 1.89 29.94
N PRO A 94 -0.22 3.12 30.18
CA PRO A 94 0.60 4.24 30.63
C PRO A 94 1.11 4.09 32.08
N HIS A 95 0.48 3.25 32.87
CA HIS A 95 0.82 3.00 34.29
C HIS A 95 1.74 1.79 34.48
N LEU A 96 2.12 1.08 33.40
CA LEU A 96 3.02 -0.05 33.43
C LEU A 96 4.35 0.35 32.79
N THR A 97 5.47 -0.18 33.30
CA THR A 97 6.78 -0.01 32.69
C THR A 97 6.87 -0.72 31.33
N VAL A 98 7.93 -0.49 30.57
CA VAL A 98 8.21 -1.21 29.30
C VAL A 98 8.18 -2.71 29.54
N TYR A 99 8.93 -3.19 30.53
CA TYR A 99 8.97 -4.62 30.86
C TYR A 99 7.59 -5.16 31.23
N GLU A 100 6.84 -4.42 32.07
CA GLU A 100 5.50 -4.83 32.47
C GLU A 100 4.50 -4.87 31.32
N ASN A 101 4.57 -3.92 30.39
CA ASN A 101 3.77 -3.93 29.17
C ASN A 101 4.02 -5.19 28.34
N ILE A 102 5.29 -5.56 28.16
CA ILE A 102 5.68 -6.69 27.32
C ILE A 102 5.35 -8.03 27.99
N VAL A 103 5.62 -8.19 29.29
CA VAL A 103 5.36 -9.44 30.01
C VAL A 103 3.88 -9.69 30.29
N TYR A 104 3.03 -8.67 30.22
CA TYR A 104 1.62 -8.74 30.59
C TYR A 104 0.82 -9.86 29.90
N PRO A 105 0.90 -10.05 28.55
CA PRO A 105 0.20 -11.13 27.88
C PRO A 105 0.60 -12.53 28.39
N LEU A 106 1.88 -12.72 28.71
CA LEU A 106 2.40 -13.98 29.23
C LEU A 106 1.84 -14.27 30.63
N LYS A 107 1.79 -13.25 31.50
CA LYS A 107 1.17 -13.36 32.84
C LYS A 107 -0.32 -13.74 32.72
N LYS A 108 -1.06 -13.15 31.79
CA LYS A 108 -2.48 -13.46 31.57
C LYS A 108 -2.70 -14.88 31.07
N ARG A 109 -1.76 -15.41 30.28
CA ARG A 109 -1.75 -16.83 29.81
C ARG A 109 -1.22 -17.78 30.87
N LYS A 110 -0.88 -17.31 32.09
CA LYS A 110 -0.35 -18.09 33.20
C LYS A 110 0.96 -18.83 32.84
N VAL A 111 1.79 -18.23 31.98
CA VAL A 111 3.14 -18.75 31.69
C VAL A 111 3.98 -18.68 32.98
N PRO A 112 4.80 -19.71 33.28
CA PRO A 112 5.67 -19.71 34.43
C PRO A 112 6.54 -18.45 34.51
N LYS A 113 6.77 -17.89 35.71
CA LYS A 113 7.39 -16.58 35.92
C LYS A 113 8.77 -16.47 35.26
N GLU A 114 9.60 -17.48 35.39
CA GLU A 114 10.96 -17.45 34.81
C GLU A 114 10.93 -17.51 33.28
N GLU A 115 10.09 -18.37 32.70
CA GLU A 115 9.87 -18.45 31.25
C GLU A 115 9.29 -17.11 30.73
N ALA A 116 8.31 -16.52 31.41
CA ALA A 116 7.73 -15.26 31.02
C ALA A 116 8.77 -14.12 31.04
N LYS A 117 9.68 -14.13 32.02
CA LYS A 117 10.78 -13.18 32.11
C LYS A 117 11.78 -13.35 30.94
N GLU A 118 12.20 -14.57 30.68
CA GLU A 118 13.13 -14.89 29.59
C GLU A 118 12.55 -14.46 28.24
N ARG A 119 11.31 -14.84 27.95
CA ARG A 119 10.64 -14.46 26.69
C ARG A 119 10.44 -12.94 26.56
N ALA A 120 10.10 -12.23 27.64
CA ALA A 120 9.96 -10.78 27.61
C ALA A 120 11.30 -10.09 27.35
N LEU A 121 12.39 -10.53 28.01
CA LEU A 121 13.73 -9.97 27.79
C LEU A 121 14.22 -10.25 26.37
N ALA A 122 14.00 -11.45 25.83
CA ALA A 122 14.31 -11.78 24.44
C ALA A 122 13.58 -10.87 23.45
N ALA A 123 12.26 -10.67 23.64
CA ALA A 123 11.49 -9.77 22.78
C ALA A 123 11.96 -8.31 22.90
N MET A 124 12.35 -7.84 24.11
CA MET A 124 12.94 -6.51 24.29
C MET A 124 14.26 -6.37 23.53
N ALA A 125 15.08 -7.42 23.51
CA ALA A 125 16.35 -7.42 22.78
C ALA A 125 16.12 -7.30 21.27
N GLN A 126 15.14 -8.02 20.73
CA GLN A 126 14.77 -8.00 19.30
C GLN A 126 14.38 -6.58 18.82
N VAL A 127 13.72 -5.79 19.68
CA VAL A 127 13.31 -4.42 19.37
C VAL A 127 14.23 -3.34 19.97
N LYS A 128 15.39 -3.69 20.51
CA LYS A 128 16.40 -2.78 21.08
C LYS A 128 15.86 -1.91 22.22
N MET A 129 15.08 -2.50 23.13
CA MET A 129 14.43 -1.79 24.25
C MET A 129 14.92 -2.22 25.63
N GLN A 130 16.04 -2.96 25.73
CA GLN A 130 16.56 -3.51 27.01
C GLN A 130 16.86 -2.41 28.04
N ASP A 131 17.49 -1.31 27.59
CA ASP A 131 17.91 -0.21 28.45
C ASP A 131 16.73 0.65 28.97
N PHE A 132 15.54 0.38 28.46
CA PHE A 132 14.32 1.12 28.79
C PHE A 132 13.35 0.33 29.67
N ALA A 133 13.74 -0.85 30.17
CA ALA A 133 12.87 -1.81 30.86
C ALA A 133 12.00 -1.20 31.95
N GLU A 134 12.60 -0.32 32.77
CA GLU A 134 11.95 0.30 33.93
C GLU A 134 11.26 1.64 33.61
N ARG A 135 11.34 2.13 32.35
CA ARG A 135 10.70 3.39 31.96
C ARG A 135 9.20 3.22 31.78
N LEU A 136 8.46 4.29 32.08
CA LEU A 136 7.04 4.41 31.73
C LEU A 136 6.87 4.90 30.28
N PRO A 137 5.74 4.61 29.61
CA PRO A 137 5.46 5.09 28.25
C PRO A 137 5.58 6.61 28.08
N SER A 138 5.24 7.39 29.10
CA SER A 138 5.39 8.86 29.10
C SER A 138 6.83 9.37 28.97
N GLN A 139 7.81 8.50 29.20
CA GLN A 139 9.24 8.78 29.12
C GLN A 139 9.85 8.30 27.79
N LEU A 140 9.03 7.85 26.86
CA LEU A 140 9.42 7.28 25.59
C LEU A 140 8.95 8.14 24.41
N SER A 141 9.76 8.18 23.34
CA SER A 141 9.31 8.71 22.04
C SER A 141 8.24 7.82 21.41
N GLY A 142 7.50 8.34 20.41
CA GLY A 142 6.49 7.57 19.70
C GLY A 142 7.04 6.27 19.08
N GLY A 143 8.22 6.33 18.43
CA GLY A 143 8.88 5.14 17.89
C GLY A 143 9.29 4.13 18.97
N GLN A 144 9.71 4.60 20.17
CA GLN A 144 9.98 3.71 21.28
C GLN A 144 8.71 3.04 21.83
N GLN A 145 7.59 3.77 21.91
CA GLN A 145 6.30 3.19 22.30
C GLN A 145 5.82 2.13 21.30
N GLN A 146 6.04 2.38 20.00
CA GLN A 146 5.75 1.42 18.95
C GLN A 146 6.57 0.14 19.10
N ARG A 147 7.87 0.25 19.38
CA ARG A 147 8.75 -0.91 19.64
C ARG A 147 8.26 -1.72 20.85
N VAL A 148 7.76 -1.07 21.89
CA VAL A 148 7.13 -1.74 23.03
C VAL A 148 5.88 -2.52 22.59
N ALA A 149 5.01 -1.91 21.78
CA ALA A 149 3.82 -2.58 21.25
C ALA A 149 4.18 -3.79 20.37
N LEU A 150 5.24 -3.64 19.53
CA LEU A 150 5.75 -4.71 18.68
C LEU A 150 6.31 -5.88 19.53
N ALA A 151 7.15 -5.60 20.54
CA ALA A 151 7.65 -6.62 21.47
C ALA A 151 6.51 -7.34 22.19
N ARG A 152 5.47 -6.60 22.61
CA ARG A 152 4.27 -7.18 23.21
C ARG A 152 3.51 -8.09 22.25
N ALA A 153 3.45 -7.75 20.99
CA ALA A 153 2.85 -8.61 19.96
C ALA A 153 3.68 -9.90 19.76
N LEU A 154 5.01 -9.79 19.69
CA LEU A 154 5.94 -10.93 19.56
C LEU A 154 5.82 -11.94 20.70
N VAL A 155 5.72 -11.49 21.96
CA VAL A 155 5.52 -12.41 23.08
C VAL A 155 4.14 -13.06 23.07
N SER A 156 3.17 -12.41 22.42
CA SER A 156 1.80 -12.93 22.27
C SER A 156 1.71 -14.01 21.19
N SER A 157 2.48 -13.86 20.11
CA SER A 157 2.59 -14.86 19.03
C SER A 157 3.95 -14.73 18.36
N SER A 158 4.64 -15.85 18.22
CA SER A 158 5.89 -15.94 17.45
C SER A 158 5.68 -16.30 15.97
N GLU A 159 4.43 -16.46 15.52
CA GLU A 159 4.13 -17.01 14.22
C GLU A 159 3.32 -16.08 13.33
N LEU A 160 2.38 -15.31 13.92
CA LEU A 160 1.50 -14.40 13.19
C LEU A 160 1.29 -13.10 13.96
N ILE A 161 1.65 -11.99 13.34
CA ILE A 161 1.45 -10.63 13.86
C ILE A 161 0.60 -9.85 12.87
N VAL A 162 -0.33 -9.05 13.39
CA VAL A 162 -1.14 -8.12 12.61
C VAL A 162 -0.85 -6.70 13.08
N LEU A 163 -0.46 -5.83 12.16
CA LEU A 163 -0.09 -4.45 12.41
C LEU A 163 -1.12 -3.54 11.70
N ASP A 164 -1.89 -2.76 12.48
CA ASP A 164 -2.90 -1.83 11.95
C ASP A 164 -2.38 -0.40 11.99
N GLU A 165 -1.92 0.10 10.85
CA GLU A 165 -1.33 1.44 10.67
C GLU A 165 -0.25 1.81 11.71
N PRO A 166 0.72 0.93 11.99
CA PRO A 166 1.59 1.06 13.16
C PRO A 166 2.54 2.27 13.10
N ILE A 167 2.86 2.81 11.91
CA ILE A 167 3.86 3.89 11.75
C ILE A 167 3.29 5.18 11.16
N THR A 168 1.97 5.30 11.02
CA THR A 168 1.31 6.45 10.39
C THR A 168 1.56 7.77 11.14
N ASN A 169 1.72 7.70 12.48
CA ASN A 169 1.90 8.88 13.33
C ASN A 169 3.36 9.33 13.49
N LEU A 170 4.29 8.74 12.73
CA LEU A 170 5.71 9.07 12.77
C LEU A 170 6.09 10.06 11.69
N ASP A 171 7.17 10.83 11.92
CA ASP A 171 7.79 11.64 10.88
C ASP A 171 8.40 10.75 9.76
N ALA A 172 8.68 11.34 8.59
CA ALA A 172 9.08 10.58 7.41
C ALA A 172 10.35 9.74 7.64
N LYS A 173 11.37 10.31 8.30
CA LYS A 173 12.63 9.61 8.55
C LYS A 173 12.43 8.43 9.51
N LEU A 174 11.70 8.65 10.60
CA LEU A 174 11.43 7.60 11.58
C LEU A 174 10.52 6.51 11.00
N ARG A 175 9.61 6.88 10.09
CA ARG A 175 8.75 5.94 9.37
C ARG A 175 9.58 4.99 8.50
N GLU A 176 10.51 5.53 7.72
CA GLU A 176 11.43 4.74 6.90
C GLU A 176 12.28 3.79 7.75
N GLU A 177 12.91 4.29 8.82
CA GLU A 177 13.69 3.47 9.76
C GLU A 177 12.84 2.31 10.35
N MET A 178 11.60 2.59 10.75
CA MET A 178 10.70 1.60 11.33
C MET A 178 10.20 0.58 10.31
N ALA A 179 10.00 0.97 9.05
CA ALA A 179 9.63 0.05 7.98
C ALA A 179 10.74 -1.00 7.77
N TYR A 180 12.00 -0.56 7.68
CA TYR A 180 13.14 -1.46 7.60
C TYR A 180 13.29 -2.35 8.84
N GLU A 181 13.03 -1.83 10.05
CA GLU A 181 13.10 -2.64 11.27
C GLU A 181 12.01 -3.74 11.30
N ILE A 182 10.79 -3.44 10.88
CA ILE A 182 9.71 -4.43 10.76
C ILE A 182 10.10 -5.52 9.75
N ARG A 183 10.67 -5.14 8.59
CA ARG A 183 11.15 -6.07 7.58
C ARG A 183 12.26 -6.98 8.13
N ASN A 184 13.30 -6.39 8.71
CA ASN A 184 14.42 -7.12 9.31
C ASN A 184 13.98 -8.07 10.42
N LEU A 185 13.01 -7.67 11.23
CA LEU A 185 12.47 -8.48 12.30
C LEU A 185 11.75 -9.71 11.74
N GLN A 186 10.93 -9.53 10.70
CA GLN A 186 10.27 -10.64 10.02
C GLN A 186 11.29 -11.63 9.44
N GLU A 187 12.31 -11.13 8.71
CA GLU A 187 13.37 -11.96 8.11
C GLU A 187 14.20 -12.72 9.15
N THR A 188 14.48 -12.08 10.30
CA THR A 188 15.32 -12.68 11.36
C THR A 188 14.58 -13.74 12.16
N ILE A 189 13.28 -13.54 12.44
CA ILE A 189 12.47 -14.39 13.31
C ILE A 189 11.64 -15.40 12.49
N GLY A 190 11.37 -15.11 11.22
CA GLY A 190 10.48 -15.91 10.37
C GLY A 190 9.00 -15.78 10.74
N VAL A 191 8.61 -14.69 11.43
CA VAL A 191 7.22 -14.44 11.79
C VAL A 191 6.42 -13.99 10.57
N THR A 192 5.18 -14.45 10.45
CA THR A 192 4.26 -13.93 9.43
C THR A 192 3.70 -12.60 9.88
N VAL A 193 3.71 -11.61 8.98
CA VAL A 193 3.20 -10.27 9.25
C VAL A 193 2.07 -9.93 8.29
N ILE A 194 0.93 -9.51 8.82
CA ILE A 194 -0.12 -8.85 8.04
C ILE A 194 -0.07 -7.37 8.40
N TYR A 195 0.33 -6.55 7.44
CA TYR A 195 0.53 -5.12 7.61
C TYR A 195 -0.60 -4.35 6.93
N ILE A 196 -1.35 -3.57 7.68
CA ILE A 196 -2.44 -2.76 7.17
C ILE A 196 -2.02 -1.31 7.16
N THR A 197 -2.14 -0.66 6.00
CA THR A 197 -1.81 0.76 5.84
C THR A 197 -2.56 1.38 4.67
N HIS A 198 -2.58 2.70 4.63
CA HIS A 198 -2.90 3.49 3.45
C HIS A 198 -1.64 4.08 2.79
N ASP A 199 -0.48 3.92 3.41
CA ASP A 199 0.82 4.37 2.91
C ASP A 199 1.40 3.32 1.95
N GLN A 200 1.44 3.68 0.69
CA GLN A 200 1.85 2.81 -0.41
C GLN A 200 3.37 2.56 -0.41
N GLU A 201 4.17 3.60 -0.13
CA GLU A 201 5.64 3.50 -0.11
C GLU A 201 6.09 2.55 0.99
N THR A 202 5.53 2.70 2.18
CA THR A 202 5.79 1.77 3.29
C THR A 202 5.39 0.34 2.92
N ALA A 203 4.19 0.16 2.35
CA ALA A 203 3.72 -1.16 1.94
C ALA A 203 4.66 -1.83 0.92
N MET A 204 5.11 -1.07 -0.09
CA MET A 204 6.08 -1.55 -1.09
C MET A 204 7.42 -1.94 -0.46
N THR A 205 7.89 -1.18 0.54
CA THR A 205 9.18 -1.41 1.19
C THR A 205 9.20 -2.70 2.01
N ILE A 206 8.10 -3.00 2.73
CA ILE A 206 8.10 -4.07 3.73
C ILE A 206 7.55 -5.40 3.24
N SER A 207 6.73 -5.43 2.19
CA SER A 207 5.95 -6.62 1.86
C SER A 207 6.59 -7.53 0.82
N ASP A 208 6.34 -8.82 0.95
CA ASP A 208 6.59 -9.84 -0.07
C ASP A 208 5.46 -9.84 -1.09
N ARG A 209 4.23 -9.66 -0.62
CA ARG A 209 3.01 -9.50 -1.44
C ARG A 209 2.14 -8.38 -0.90
N MET A 210 1.39 -7.76 -1.79
CA MET A 210 0.43 -6.71 -1.48
C MET A 210 -0.96 -7.07 -1.96
N VAL A 211 -1.96 -6.68 -1.19
CA VAL A 211 -3.38 -6.71 -1.55
C VAL A 211 -3.86 -5.28 -1.75
N ILE A 212 -4.37 -4.97 -2.92
CA ILE A 212 -5.04 -3.69 -3.17
C ILE A 212 -6.55 -3.89 -3.00
N MET A 213 -7.14 -3.19 -2.04
CA MET A 213 -8.58 -3.19 -1.79
C MET A 213 -9.24 -1.94 -2.38
N ASP A 214 -10.40 -2.11 -3.00
CA ASP A 214 -11.21 -0.99 -3.48
C ASP A 214 -12.15 -0.43 -2.37
N ARG A 215 -12.86 0.66 -2.69
CA ARG A 215 -13.81 1.31 -1.77
C ARG A 215 -14.98 0.42 -1.33
N ARG A 216 -15.22 -0.69 -2.02
CA ARG A 216 -16.30 -1.65 -1.73
C ARG A 216 -15.84 -2.83 -0.88
N GLY A 217 -14.56 -2.83 -0.47
CA GLY A 217 -13.97 -3.89 0.33
C GLY A 217 -13.62 -5.16 -0.47
N ALA A 218 -13.57 -5.06 -1.80
CA ALA A 218 -13.14 -6.14 -2.66
C ALA A 218 -11.63 -6.06 -2.94
N ILE A 219 -10.99 -7.21 -3.15
CA ILE A 219 -9.61 -7.29 -3.62
C ILE A 219 -9.59 -7.02 -5.11
N ARG A 220 -8.87 -5.98 -5.54
CA ARG A 220 -8.67 -5.62 -6.95
C ARG A 220 -7.45 -6.30 -7.54
N GLN A 221 -6.38 -6.36 -6.76
CA GLN A 221 -5.15 -7.04 -7.17
C GLN A 221 -4.42 -7.62 -5.96
N LEU A 222 -3.76 -8.75 -6.18
CA LEU A 222 -2.85 -9.40 -5.26
C LEU A 222 -1.62 -9.82 -6.06
N GLY A 223 -0.43 -9.42 -5.61
CA GLY A 223 0.83 -9.73 -6.29
C GLY A 223 2.02 -9.22 -5.49
N THR A 224 3.22 -9.35 -6.06
CA THR A 224 4.40 -8.68 -5.51
C THR A 224 4.29 -7.16 -5.68
N PRO A 225 4.99 -6.33 -4.88
CA PRO A 225 5.03 -4.89 -5.10
C PRO A 225 5.42 -4.51 -6.53
N GLU A 226 6.39 -5.20 -7.11
CA GLU A 226 6.87 -4.98 -8.47
C GLU A 226 5.80 -5.30 -9.52
N ASP A 227 5.10 -6.45 -9.39
CA ASP A 227 4.00 -6.81 -10.29
C ASP A 227 2.87 -5.81 -10.27
N ILE A 228 2.46 -5.38 -9.06
CA ILE A 228 1.36 -4.44 -8.90
C ILE A 228 1.73 -3.05 -9.45
N TRP A 229 2.99 -2.65 -9.31
CA TRP A 229 3.48 -1.38 -9.83
C TRP A 229 3.58 -1.37 -11.35
N ASN A 230 4.17 -2.43 -11.93
CA ASN A 230 4.46 -2.51 -13.36
C ASN A 230 3.27 -3.00 -14.19
N HIS A 231 2.42 -3.87 -13.61
CA HIS A 231 1.29 -4.51 -14.28
C HIS A 231 -0.01 -4.34 -13.48
N PRO A 232 -0.47 -3.10 -13.24
CA PRO A 232 -1.73 -2.87 -12.55
C PRO A 232 -2.91 -3.41 -13.36
N ASN A 233 -3.75 -4.23 -12.71
CA ASN A 233 -4.87 -4.92 -13.35
C ASN A 233 -5.90 -3.99 -13.97
N ASP A 234 -6.05 -2.80 -13.40
CA ASP A 234 -7.02 -1.81 -13.87
C ASP A 234 -6.59 -0.37 -13.51
N ARG A 235 -7.34 0.58 -14.04
CA ARG A 235 -7.15 2.02 -13.81
C ARG A 235 -7.20 2.41 -12.33
N GLU A 236 -8.08 1.77 -11.53
CA GLU A 236 -8.20 2.12 -10.11
C GLU A 236 -6.94 1.73 -9.34
N VAL A 237 -6.38 0.56 -9.64
CA VAL A 237 -5.09 0.11 -9.08
C VAL A 237 -3.96 1.04 -9.53
N TYR A 238 -3.92 1.39 -10.82
CA TYR A 238 -2.92 2.32 -11.37
C TYR A 238 -2.97 3.67 -10.66
N ALA A 239 -4.16 4.26 -10.55
CA ALA A 239 -4.37 5.56 -9.91
C ALA A 239 -4.14 5.52 -8.39
N PHE A 240 -4.40 4.38 -7.75
CA PHE A 240 -4.18 4.22 -6.33
C PHE A 240 -2.69 4.26 -5.98
N LEU A 241 -1.81 3.71 -6.82
CA LEU A 241 -0.37 3.60 -6.56
C LEU A 241 0.44 4.87 -6.92
N GLY A 242 -0.03 6.03 -6.53
CA GLY A 242 0.68 7.30 -6.70
C GLY A 242 0.06 8.24 -7.73
N VAL A 243 0.71 9.37 -7.92
CA VAL A 243 0.26 10.38 -8.91
C VAL A 243 0.34 9.78 -10.31
N SER A 244 -0.69 9.99 -11.09
CA SER A 244 -0.80 9.45 -12.45
C SER A 244 -1.42 10.49 -13.38
N ASN A 245 -0.91 10.54 -14.61
CA ASN A 245 -1.52 11.27 -15.70
C ASN A 245 -2.47 10.33 -16.45
N PHE A 246 -3.65 10.83 -16.82
CA PHE A 246 -4.59 10.14 -17.69
C PHE A 246 -4.97 11.07 -18.82
N LEU A 247 -4.66 10.66 -20.06
CA LEU A 247 -4.96 11.42 -21.26
C LEU A 247 -6.01 10.67 -22.10
N PRO A 248 -7.08 11.34 -22.54
CA PRO A 248 -8.06 10.72 -23.42
C PRO A 248 -7.45 10.46 -24.79
N VAL A 249 -7.51 9.21 -25.24
CA VAL A 249 -7.01 8.81 -26.56
C VAL A 249 -8.04 7.98 -27.30
N THR A 250 -7.98 8.01 -28.62
CA THR A 250 -8.80 7.13 -29.47
C THR A 250 -7.89 6.18 -30.25
N ASN A 251 -8.31 4.92 -30.34
CA ASN A 251 -7.65 3.94 -31.19
C ASN A 251 -8.27 3.95 -32.58
N GLU A 252 -7.51 4.36 -33.58
CA GLU A 252 -7.91 4.34 -35.00
C GLU A 252 -6.99 3.39 -35.77
N LYS A 253 -7.49 2.18 -36.06
CA LYS A 253 -6.77 1.15 -36.83
C LYS A 253 -5.37 0.79 -36.28
N GLY A 254 -5.26 0.72 -34.93
CA GLY A 254 -4.01 0.41 -34.24
C GLY A 254 -3.11 1.60 -33.98
N SER A 255 -3.52 2.82 -34.33
CA SER A 255 -2.81 4.05 -33.99
C SER A 255 -3.58 4.83 -32.92
N LEU A 256 -2.87 5.27 -31.88
CA LEU A 256 -3.46 6.12 -30.82
C LEU A 256 -3.45 7.58 -31.25
N HIS A 257 -4.55 8.25 -31.00
CA HIS A 257 -4.71 9.68 -31.23
C HIS A 257 -5.15 10.36 -29.94
N LEU A 258 -4.40 11.37 -29.50
CA LEU A 258 -4.80 12.21 -28.38
C LEU A 258 -6.07 12.99 -28.75
N VAL A 259 -7.07 12.95 -27.89
CA VAL A 259 -8.24 13.82 -28.00
C VAL A 259 -7.88 15.16 -27.40
N SER A 260 -7.85 16.22 -28.21
CA SER A 260 -7.47 17.57 -27.78
C SER A 260 -8.56 18.58 -28.12
N THR A 261 -8.49 19.76 -27.48
CA THR A 261 -9.40 20.89 -27.76
C THR A 261 -9.38 21.37 -29.21
N SER A 262 -8.24 21.12 -29.92
CA SER A 262 -8.05 21.48 -31.34
C SER A 262 -8.33 20.34 -32.31
N GLY A 263 -8.79 19.20 -31.82
CA GLY A 263 -9.06 17.99 -32.62
C GLY A 263 -8.17 16.81 -32.20
N LYS A 264 -8.14 15.77 -33.04
CA LYS A 264 -7.33 14.57 -32.78
C LYS A 264 -5.91 14.74 -33.29
N ARG A 265 -4.92 14.42 -32.45
CA ARG A 265 -3.49 14.44 -32.82
C ARG A 265 -2.91 13.02 -32.69
N LYS A 266 -2.33 12.49 -33.74
CA LYS A 266 -1.68 11.18 -33.72
C LYS A 266 -0.51 11.18 -32.75
N LEU A 267 -0.42 10.11 -31.91
CA LEU A 267 0.71 9.86 -31.05
C LEU A 267 1.71 9.00 -31.82
N GLU A 268 2.83 9.62 -32.21
CA GLU A 268 3.89 8.92 -32.94
C GLU A 268 4.91 8.33 -31.97
N ASN A 269 5.53 7.21 -32.35
CA ASN A 269 6.56 6.52 -31.56
C ASN A 269 6.13 6.08 -30.16
N LEU A 270 4.84 5.79 -29.96
CA LEU A 270 4.32 5.28 -28.70
C LEU A 270 4.11 3.76 -28.83
N GLU A 271 4.99 2.99 -28.20
CA GLU A 271 4.85 1.54 -28.11
C GLU A 271 3.97 1.23 -26.86
N VAL A 272 2.75 0.77 -27.09
CA VAL A 272 1.83 0.33 -26.04
C VAL A 272 1.00 -0.85 -26.54
N ASP A 273 0.85 -1.85 -25.71
CA ASP A 273 -0.02 -2.99 -25.99
C ASP A 273 -1.48 -2.60 -25.72
N ILE A 274 -2.32 -2.72 -26.74
CA ILE A 274 -3.76 -2.42 -26.65
C ILE A 274 -4.50 -3.74 -26.71
N PRO A 275 -5.16 -4.18 -25.61
CA PRO A 275 -5.96 -5.39 -25.62
C PRO A 275 -7.03 -5.34 -26.72
N HIS A 276 -7.19 -6.45 -27.44
CA HIS A 276 -8.12 -6.54 -28.58
C HIS A 276 -9.59 -6.33 -28.21
N GLU A 277 -9.94 -6.58 -26.95
CA GLU A 277 -11.26 -6.38 -26.38
C GLU A 277 -11.62 -4.92 -26.10
N PHE A 278 -10.63 -4.02 -26.08
CA PHE A 278 -10.86 -2.61 -25.76
C PHE A 278 -11.56 -1.88 -26.91
N GLY A 279 -12.50 -1.01 -26.55
CA GLY A 279 -13.20 -0.12 -27.47
C GLY A 279 -12.28 0.94 -28.08
N SER A 280 -12.86 1.88 -28.83
CA SER A 280 -12.11 2.96 -29.48
C SER A 280 -11.70 4.08 -28.51
N ASN A 281 -12.44 4.29 -27.43
CA ASN A 281 -12.18 5.35 -26.46
C ASN A 281 -11.36 4.79 -25.30
N LEU A 282 -10.15 5.30 -25.14
CA LEU A 282 -9.17 4.78 -24.21
C LEU A 282 -8.57 5.92 -23.35
N LEU A 283 -7.96 5.56 -22.25
CA LEU A 283 -7.13 6.44 -21.42
C LEU A 283 -5.68 5.98 -21.51
N LEU A 284 -4.81 6.86 -21.97
CA LEU A 284 -3.37 6.68 -21.86
C LEU A 284 -2.96 7.11 -20.45
N ALA A 285 -2.44 6.16 -19.69
CA ALA A 285 -1.95 6.39 -18.32
C ALA A 285 -0.43 6.42 -18.32
N SER A 286 0.15 7.38 -17.62
CA SER A 286 1.59 7.42 -17.39
C SER A 286 1.91 8.04 -16.04
N ARG A 287 2.91 7.48 -15.37
CA ARG A 287 3.42 8.07 -14.12
C ARG A 287 4.26 9.30 -14.44
N PRO A 288 4.26 10.34 -13.58
CA PRO A 288 5.09 11.52 -13.78
C PRO A 288 6.58 11.19 -13.98
N THR A 289 7.07 10.16 -13.32
CA THR A 289 8.47 9.68 -13.40
C THR A 289 8.79 8.91 -14.69
N ASN A 290 7.76 8.50 -15.45
CA ASN A 290 7.90 7.78 -16.71
C ASN A 290 7.65 8.71 -17.92
N ILE A 291 7.83 9.99 -17.73
CA ILE A 291 7.70 11.01 -18.78
C ILE A 291 8.96 11.88 -18.77
N ARG A 292 9.47 12.18 -19.95
CA ARG A 292 10.59 13.11 -20.16
C ARG A 292 10.13 14.38 -20.83
N VAL A 293 10.76 15.49 -20.46
CA VAL A 293 10.55 16.79 -21.09
C VAL A 293 11.88 17.32 -21.61
N SER A 294 11.88 17.80 -22.84
CA SER A 294 13.07 18.42 -23.45
C SER A 294 12.67 19.68 -24.24
N PRO A 295 13.61 20.62 -24.45
CA PRO A 295 13.36 21.73 -25.38
C PRO A 295 12.96 21.21 -26.76
N LEU A 296 11.98 21.85 -27.41
CA LEU A 296 11.52 21.44 -28.73
C LEU A 296 12.62 21.72 -29.77
N SER A 297 12.92 20.72 -30.59
CA SER A 297 13.85 20.79 -31.72
C SER A 297 13.36 19.91 -32.86
N ASP A 298 13.89 20.07 -34.07
CA ASP A 298 13.52 19.25 -35.24
C ASP A 298 13.81 17.74 -35.07
N SER A 299 14.69 17.40 -34.11
CA SER A 299 15.04 16.01 -33.78
C SER A 299 14.36 15.49 -32.51
N SER A 300 13.47 16.27 -31.91
CA SER A 300 12.80 15.86 -30.66
C SER A 300 11.85 14.70 -30.91
N ILE A 301 11.90 13.71 -30.02
CA ILE A 301 10.94 12.60 -29.97
C ILE A 301 9.87 12.98 -28.95
N GLY A 302 8.60 12.69 -29.28
CA GLY A 302 7.47 12.91 -28.37
C GLY A 302 6.42 13.85 -28.91
N ILE A 303 5.52 14.26 -28.01
CA ILE A 303 4.40 15.12 -28.32
C ILE A 303 4.77 16.56 -27.95
N GLU A 304 4.48 17.49 -28.83
CA GLU A 304 4.67 18.91 -28.53
C GLU A 304 3.71 19.36 -27.43
N GLY A 305 4.23 20.05 -26.43
CA GLY A 305 3.53 20.68 -25.37
C GLY A 305 4.08 22.07 -25.06
N THR A 306 3.46 22.73 -24.08
CA THR A 306 3.94 24.02 -23.56
C THR A 306 4.12 23.89 -22.06
N VAL A 307 5.28 24.28 -21.54
CA VAL A 307 5.57 24.27 -20.10
C VAL A 307 4.71 25.33 -19.42
N GLU A 308 3.77 24.91 -18.59
CA GLU A 308 2.94 25.83 -17.77
C GLU A 308 3.68 26.25 -16.50
N ARG A 309 4.43 25.30 -15.91
CA ARG A 309 5.18 25.52 -14.69
C ARG A 309 6.38 24.59 -14.59
N VAL A 310 7.50 25.06 -14.06
CA VAL A 310 8.66 24.24 -13.70
C VAL A 310 9.11 24.60 -12.29
N THR A 311 9.35 23.56 -11.45
CA THR A 311 9.81 23.74 -10.09
C THR A 311 11.03 22.85 -9.84
N TYR A 312 12.14 23.43 -9.41
CA TYR A 312 13.33 22.71 -8.99
C TYR A 312 13.23 22.33 -7.50
N LEU A 313 13.28 21.03 -7.22
CA LEU A 313 13.17 20.46 -5.86
C LEU A 313 14.50 19.92 -5.34
N GLY A 314 15.64 20.30 -5.93
CA GLY A 314 16.98 19.84 -5.58
C GLY A 314 17.35 18.57 -6.33
N HIS A 315 16.77 17.44 -5.98
CA HIS A 315 17.05 16.14 -6.61
C HIS A 315 16.23 15.89 -7.87
N GLN A 316 15.14 16.63 -8.08
CA GLN A 316 14.25 16.48 -9.25
C GLN A 316 13.66 17.82 -9.69
N PHE A 317 13.21 17.85 -10.94
CA PHE A 317 12.29 18.86 -11.47
C PHE A 317 10.87 18.34 -11.47
N ASP A 318 9.91 19.21 -11.14
CA ASP A 318 8.47 18.95 -11.23
C ASP A 318 7.88 19.92 -12.25
N TYR A 319 7.44 19.39 -13.39
CA TYR A 319 6.86 20.15 -14.49
C TYR A 319 5.35 19.93 -14.55
N PHE A 320 4.63 21.00 -14.94
CA PHE A 320 3.27 20.92 -15.45
C PHE A 320 3.31 21.38 -16.90
N VAL A 321 2.92 20.51 -17.82
CA VAL A 321 3.01 20.72 -19.26
C VAL A 321 1.63 20.59 -19.88
N ASN A 322 1.21 21.59 -20.65
CA ASN A 322 0.00 21.50 -21.44
C ASN A 322 0.27 20.71 -22.73
N VAL A 323 -0.44 19.62 -22.89
CA VAL A 323 -0.36 18.75 -24.08
C VAL A 323 -1.77 18.66 -24.67
N GLY A 324 -2.04 19.44 -25.72
CA GLY A 324 -3.33 19.41 -26.40
C GLY A 324 -4.54 19.84 -25.57
N GLY A 325 -4.35 20.69 -24.57
CA GLY A 325 -5.40 21.14 -23.64
C GLY A 325 -5.44 20.34 -22.33
N HIS A 326 -4.62 19.31 -22.17
CA HIS A 326 -4.50 18.50 -20.95
C HIS A 326 -3.23 18.85 -20.20
N THR A 327 -3.33 19.06 -18.89
CA THR A 327 -2.15 19.26 -18.04
C THR A 327 -1.53 17.93 -17.69
N VAL A 328 -0.28 17.73 -18.06
CA VAL A 328 0.55 16.56 -17.75
C VAL A 328 1.58 16.95 -16.71
N ARG A 329 1.62 16.25 -15.59
CA ARG A 329 2.66 16.39 -14.57
C ARG A 329 3.83 15.48 -14.91
N VAL A 330 5.05 16.01 -14.85
CA VAL A 330 6.29 15.27 -15.11
C VAL A 330 7.25 15.47 -13.94
N GLN A 331 7.84 14.39 -13.47
CA GLN A 331 8.87 14.40 -12.44
C GLN A 331 10.12 13.73 -12.97
N GLU A 332 11.21 14.47 -13.02
CA GLU A 332 12.43 14.05 -13.68
C GLU A 332 13.65 14.32 -12.78
N ASP A 333 14.57 13.36 -12.74
CA ASP A 333 15.85 13.54 -12.03
C ASP A 333 16.58 14.79 -12.53
N SER A 334 17.12 15.59 -11.59
CA SER A 334 17.70 16.88 -11.91
C SER A 334 18.97 16.77 -12.78
N LEU A 335 19.79 15.74 -12.62
CA LEU A 335 21.00 15.55 -13.44
C LEU A 335 20.64 15.18 -14.87
N GLU A 336 19.64 14.31 -15.05
CA GLU A 336 19.14 13.96 -16.37
C GLU A 336 18.50 15.17 -17.08
N ALA A 337 17.67 15.93 -16.37
CA ALA A 337 17.04 17.13 -16.91
C ALA A 337 18.07 18.19 -17.32
N PHE A 338 19.08 18.47 -16.49
CA PHE A 338 20.17 19.38 -16.86
C PHE A 338 20.96 18.90 -18.09
N GLY A 339 21.18 17.60 -18.23
CA GLY A 339 21.88 17.02 -19.38
C GLY A 339 21.14 17.22 -20.72
N ARG A 340 19.81 17.26 -20.71
CA ARG A 340 18.96 17.48 -21.90
C ARG A 340 18.61 18.96 -22.15
N GLY A 341 18.78 19.79 -21.14
CA GLY A 341 18.29 21.17 -21.09
C GLY A 341 16.91 21.27 -20.48
N VAL A 342 16.75 22.21 -19.56
CA VAL A 342 15.50 22.46 -18.83
C VAL A 342 14.69 23.51 -19.57
N PRO A 343 13.50 23.18 -20.15
CA PRO A 343 12.67 24.16 -20.82
C PRO A 343 12.13 25.20 -19.83
N ALA A 344 12.09 26.45 -20.22
CA ALA A 344 11.57 27.55 -19.40
C ALA A 344 10.02 27.55 -19.38
N GLU A 345 9.42 28.15 -18.36
CA GLU A 345 7.98 28.39 -18.32
C GLU A 345 7.53 29.20 -19.55
N GLY A 346 6.42 28.83 -20.15
CA GLY A 346 5.86 29.42 -21.37
C GLY A 346 6.53 28.94 -22.67
N SER A 347 7.63 28.15 -22.61
CA SER A 347 8.30 27.67 -23.81
C SER A 347 7.68 26.39 -24.35
N PRO A 348 7.78 26.15 -25.69
CA PRO A 348 7.43 24.89 -26.29
C PRO A 348 8.42 23.80 -25.87
N CYS A 349 7.94 22.58 -25.69
CA CYS A 349 8.72 21.42 -25.30
C CYS A 349 8.23 20.15 -26.00
N ALA A 350 9.07 19.13 -26.02
CA ALA A 350 8.70 17.78 -26.40
C ALA A 350 8.46 16.92 -25.14
N VAL A 351 7.37 16.17 -25.13
CA VAL A 351 6.95 15.29 -24.03
C VAL A 351 6.99 13.86 -24.54
N GLU A 352 7.88 13.05 -23.96
CA GLU A 352 8.07 11.65 -24.30
C GLU A 352 7.52 10.74 -23.20
N PHE A 353 6.63 9.80 -23.54
CA PHE A 353 6.10 8.79 -22.62
C PHE A 353 6.92 7.51 -22.74
N LEU A 354 7.60 7.10 -21.65
CA LEU A 354 8.56 5.99 -21.69
C LEU A 354 7.91 4.62 -21.50
N SER A 355 6.92 4.53 -20.63
CA SER A 355 6.23 3.27 -20.31
C SER A 355 4.75 3.55 -20.00
N PRO A 356 3.98 3.98 -21.02
CA PRO A 356 2.58 4.24 -20.84
C PRO A 356 1.78 2.94 -20.79
N ALA A 357 0.67 2.97 -20.04
CA ALA A 357 -0.36 1.94 -20.04
C ALA A 357 -1.63 2.47 -20.68
N VAL A 358 -2.49 1.57 -21.16
CA VAL A 358 -3.78 1.94 -21.76
C VAL A 358 -4.90 1.24 -21.00
N TYR A 359 -5.95 1.99 -20.69
CA TYR A 359 -7.16 1.49 -20.03
C TYR A 359 -8.39 1.86 -20.83
N GLU A 360 -9.42 1.04 -20.75
CA GLU A 360 -10.72 1.37 -21.33
C GLU A 360 -11.31 2.58 -20.58
N ALA A 361 -11.83 3.54 -21.36
CA ALA A 361 -12.45 4.71 -20.79
C ALA A 361 -13.94 4.43 -20.46
N ASP A 362 -14.39 4.85 -19.27
CA ASP A 362 -15.83 4.94 -19.02
C ASP A 362 -16.40 6.08 -19.90
N PRO A 363 -17.48 5.84 -20.68
CA PRO A 363 -18.11 6.90 -21.48
C PRO A 363 -18.56 8.13 -20.66
N ARG A 364 -18.67 7.97 -19.34
CA ARG A 364 -19.04 9.04 -18.40
C ARG A 364 -17.81 9.74 -17.78
N ASP A 365 -16.62 9.42 -18.24
CA ASP A 365 -15.38 10.00 -17.69
C ASP A 365 -15.28 11.48 -18.11
N PRO A 366 -15.22 12.43 -17.16
CA PRO A 366 -15.21 13.86 -17.47
C PRO A 366 -13.97 14.29 -18.29
N VAL A 367 -12.99 13.44 -18.46
CA VAL A 367 -11.79 13.68 -19.29
C VAL A 367 -12.13 13.78 -20.79
N PHE A 368 -13.31 13.28 -21.21
CA PHE A 368 -13.79 13.37 -22.60
C PHE A 368 -14.79 14.53 -22.84
N ASP A 369 -15.20 15.23 -21.79
CA ASP A 369 -16.09 16.40 -21.85
C ASP A 369 -15.30 17.72 -22.10
N LEU A 370 -14.38 17.72 -23.08
CA LEU A 370 -13.62 18.91 -23.51
C LEU A 370 -14.36 19.75 -24.55
#